data_5b55368f7b50c6fc25e9b84bf8778715
#
_entry.id   5b55368f7b50c6fc25e9b84bf8778715
#
_cell.length_a   1.000
_cell.length_b   1.000
_cell.length_c   1.000
_cell.angle_alpha   90.00
_cell.angle_beta   90.00
_cell.angle_gamma   90.00
#
_symmetry.space_group_name_H-M   'P 1'
#
loop_
_entity.id
_entity.type
_entity.pdbx_description
1 polymer ?
#
loop_
_entity_poly.entity_id
_entity_poly.type
_entity_poly.pdbx_seq_one_letter_code
_entity_poly.pdbx_strand_id
1 'polypeptide(L)'
;MSVVDLSAGLTPAREYFLDSRPDDPRLRQAANIWLHDDSGRFALPRFGVERVARDWDRPAVQANVAFPSGRVLVGNTVAGAHPTRDEQGEPTVLGGGPLRLQCLEPFRRWSLSFHGPAVDTNVADQVAGHVATGPHVDVEIYAELTMVVPPWVESDGSAEQKKTIDAGHRHEQLFSARGTLRAGDDAPIEFTASGLRIYRHGVRVMTRFQGHTWQAAVFPSGRAFGYTAFPDSPDGTAGYARGFVFDGESMYPATPVEIPWLTTFQPEGGDAGFTLRSELGTHRVEARTTTSCVTAGRAALASVAALNSGTADRDLFLHQGGARYTWDGESAYGMIERALPIGQVTVPGRAGA
;
A
#
# COMPACT_ATOMS: atom_id res chain seq x y z
N MET A 1 -28.75 7.23 -13.72
CA MET A 1 -27.56 7.14 -12.88
C MET A 1 -26.58 8.16 -13.38
N SER A 2 -26.17 9.12 -12.55
CA SER A 2 -25.09 10.04 -12.89
C SER A 2 -23.78 9.25 -13.00
N VAL A 3 -22.98 9.53 -14.02
CA VAL A 3 -21.65 8.90 -14.12
C VAL A 3 -20.77 9.53 -13.06
N VAL A 4 -20.20 8.70 -12.16
CA VAL A 4 -19.28 9.17 -11.13
C VAL A 4 -18.05 9.82 -11.77
N ASP A 5 -17.73 11.05 -11.36
CA ASP A 5 -16.48 11.71 -11.77
C ASP A 5 -15.28 11.10 -11.05
N LEU A 6 -14.61 10.19 -11.73
CA LEU A 6 -13.42 9.51 -11.20
C LEU A 6 -12.16 10.39 -11.14
N SER A 7 -12.22 11.64 -11.58
CA SER A 7 -11.11 12.61 -11.44
C SER A 7 -11.22 13.46 -10.17
N ALA A 8 -12.41 13.53 -9.55
CA ALA A 8 -12.73 14.50 -8.51
C ALA A 8 -12.32 15.94 -8.86
N GLY A 9 -12.43 16.30 -10.16
CA GLY A 9 -12.03 17.62 -10.67
C GLY A 9 -10.51 17.83 -10.81
N LEU A 10 -9.69 16.81 -10.56
CA LEU A 10 -8.24 16.90 -10.78
C LEU A 10 -7.92 16.85 -12.28
N THR A 11 -6.88 17.59 -12.67
CA THR A 11 -6.40 17.57 -14.07
C THR A 11 -5.62 16.28 -14.37
N PRO A 12 -5.64 15.77 -15.62
CA PRO A 12 -4.88 14.58 -16.02
C PRO A 12 -3.38 14.63 -15.65
N ALA A 13 -2.79 15.80 -15.69
CA ALA A 13 -1.38 16.01 -15.31
C ALA A 13 -1.04 15.59 -13.86
N ARG A 14 -2.04 15.45 -12.98
CA ARG A 14 -1.85 14.96 -11.60
C ARG A 14 -1.54 13.47 -11.53
N GLU A 15 -1.77 12.73 -12.61
CA GLU A 15 -1.41 11.32 -12.74
C GLU A 15 -0.05 11.10 -13.41
N TYR A 16 0.54 12.16 -13.98
CA TYR A 16 1.79 12.05 -14.72
C TYR A 16 3.00 12.07 -13.79
N PHE A 17 4.01 11.29 -14.18
CA PHE A 17 5.23 11.17 -13.42
C PHE A 17 6.22 12.30 -13.74
N LEU A 18 7.09 12.61 -12.79
CA LEU A 18 8.18 13.54 -13.02
C LEU A 18 9.14 12.95 -14.06
N ASP A 19 9.34 13.67 -15.13
CA ASP A 19 10.10 13.24 -16.30
C ASP A 19 11.63 13.43 -16.14
N SER A 20 12.02 14.31 -15.21
CA SER A 20 13.41 14.61 -14.91
C SER A 20 13.71 14.56 -13.41
N ARG A 21 14.98 14.39 -13.09
CA ARG A 21 15.47 14.44 -11.71
C ARG A 21 15.16 15.80 -11.08
N PRO A 22 14.48 15.84 -9.91
CA PRO A 22 14.30 17.08 -9.16
C PRO A 22 15.61 17.62 -8.56
N ASP A 23 15.67 18.95 -8.36
CA ASP A 23 16.83 19.62 -7.77
C ASP A 23 17.01 19.31 -6.29
N ASP A 24 15.91 19.22 -5.52
CA ASP A 24 15.98 18.83 -4.09
C ASP A 24 16.32 17.33 -3.98
N PRO A 25 17.54 16.97 -3.46
CA PRO A 25 17.98 15.59 -3.37
C PRO A 25 17.11 14.70 -2.48
N ARG A 26 16.25 15.30 -1.64
CA ARG A 26 15.31 14.61 -0.73
C ARG A 26 13.97 14.32 -1.41
N LEU A 27 13.67 15.00 -2.53
CA LEU A 27 12.41 14.80 -3.21
C LEU A 27 12.33 13.37 -3.74
N ARG A 28 11.18 12.79 -3.56
CA ARG A 28 10.88 11.42 -3.96
C ARG A 28 9.58 11.37 -4.75
N GLN A 29 9.50 10.39 -5.62
CA GLN A 29 8.30 10.03 -6.37
C GLN A 29 8.03 8.55 -6.19
N ALA A 30 6.79 8.18 -5.91
CA ALA A 30 6.41 6.80 -5.76
C ALA A 30 4.99 6.52 -6.27
N ALA A 31 4.83 5.37 -6.88
CA ALA A 31 3.52 4.75 -7.07
C ALA A 31 3.56 3.35 -6.45
N ASN A 32 2.53 3.01 -5.69
CA ASN A 32 2.39 1.70 -5.07
C ASN A 32 0.96 1.19 -5.24
N ILE A 33 0.84 -0.12 -5.33
CA ILE A 33 -0.42 -0.85 -5.52
C ILE A 33 -0.49 -1.94 -4.46
N TRP A 34 -1.64 -2.05 -3.80
CA TRP A 34 -2.07 -3.20 -3.01
C TRP A 34 -3.25 -3.83 -3.73
N LEU A 35 -3.18 -5.12 -3.98
CA LEU A 35 -4.21 -5.85 -4.71
C LEU A 35 -4.56 -7.13 -3.95
N HIS A 36 -5.85 -7.47 -3.92
CA HIS A 36 -6.36 -8.65 -3.22
C HIS A 36 -7.29 -9.41 -4.15
N ASP A 37 -6.98 -10.67 -4.38
CA ASP A 37 -7.83 -11.59 -5.16
C ASP A 37 -9.21 -11.70 -4.53
N ASP A 38 -10.27 -11.53 -5.31
CA ASP A 38 -11.66 -11.54 -4.84
C ASP A 38 -12.08 -12.89 -4.23
N SER A 39 -11.34 -13.96 -4.54
CA SER A 39 -11.51 -15.30 -3.95
C SER A 39 -10.62 -15.55 -2.73
N GLY A 40 -9.77 -14.59 -2.36
CA GLY A 40 -8.88 -14.68 -1.19
C GLY A 40 -7.69 -15.64 -1.36
N ARG A 41 -7.33 -16.06 -2.58
CA ARG A 41 -6.24 -17.01 -2.85
C ARG A 41 -4.87 -16.39 -2.61
N PHE A 42 -4.72 -15.09 -2.83
CA PHE A 42 -3.47 -14.35 -2.63
C PHE A 42 -3.74 -12.84 -2.47
N ALA A 43 -2.72 -12.15 -2.02
CA ALA A 43 -2.64 -10.70 -2.06
C ALA A 43 -1.28 -10.25 -2.64
N LEU A 44 -1.25 -9.05 -3.20
CA LEU A 44 -0.03 -8.32 -3.53
C LEU A 44 0.14 -7.21 -2.48
N PRO A 45 0.75 -7.50 -1.31
CA PRO A 45 0.95 -6.51 -0.28
C PRO A 45 2.11 -5.60 -0.67
N ARG A 46 1.79 -4.56 -1.42
CA ARG A 46 2.67 -3.53 -1.97
C ARG A 46 3.52 -3.99 -3.16
N PHE A 47 3.04 -3.67 -4.33
CA PHE A 47 3.82 -3.58 -5.55
C PHE A 47 4.08 -2.12 -5.85
N GLY A 48 5.35 -1.71 -5.89
CA GLY A 48 5.63 -0.30 -6.04
C GLY A 48 7.04 0.04 -6.50
N VAL A 49 7.13 1.22 -7.07
CA VAL A 49 8.39 1.82 -7.50
C VAL A 49 8.56 3.14 -6.78
N GLU A 50 9.75 3.37 -6.24
CA GLU A 50 10.09 4.58 -5.54
C GLU A 50 11.43 5.13 -6.02
N ARG A 51 11.42 6.36 -6.54
CA ARG A 51 12.61 7.13 -6.93
C ARG A 51 12.89 8.20 -5.90
N VAL A 52 14.17 8.40 -5.57
CA VAL A 52 14.64 9.53 -4.77
C VAL A 52 15.58 10.36 -5.62
N ALA A 53 15.50 11.68 -5.60
CA ALA A 53 16.29 12.54 -6.49
C ALA A 53 17.81 12.28 -6.41
N ARG A 54 18.34 11.94 -5.22
CA ARG A 54 19.77 11.60 -5.05
C ARG A 54 20.20 10.32 -5.78
N ASP A 55 19.27 9.39 -6.09
CA ASP A 55 19.51 8.12 -6.79
C ASP A 55 18.41 7.84 -7.82
N TRP A 56 18.12 8.82 -8.66
CA TRP A 56 16.94 8.88 -9.52
C TRP A 56 16.87 7.76 -10.56
N ASP A 57 18.03 7.33 -11.05
CA ASP A 57 18.14 6.33 -12.11
C ASP A 57 18.14 4.89 -11.58
N ARG A 58 18.12 4.74 -10.25
CA ARG A 58 18.10 3.44 -9.56
C ARG A 58 16.98 3.35 -8.54
N PRO A 59 15.72 3.29 -8.99
CA PRO A 59 14.58 3.18 -8.11
C PRO A 59 14.63 1.92 -7.25
N ALA A 60 14.06 2.03 -6.06
CA ALA A 60 13.68 0.86 -5.28
C ALA A 60 12.38 0.28 -5.82
N VAL A 61 12.36 -1.02 -5.99
CA VAL A 61 11.23 -1.83 -6.42
C VAL A 61 10.79 -2.70 -5.25
N GLN A 62 9.50 -2.72 -4.97
CA GLN A 62 8.89 -3.64 -4.02
C GLN A 62 7.88 -4.49 -4.76
N ALA A 63 7.97 -5.81 -4.59
CA ALA A 63 7.10 -6.78 -5.24
C ALA A 63 6.91 -7.96 -4.29
N ASN A 64 5.80 -7.98 -3.55
CA ASN A 64 5.50 -9.03 -2.58
C ASN A 64 4.20 -9.74 -2.94
N VAL A 65 4.21 -11.07 -2.93
CA VAL A 65 3.00 -11.89 -3.05
C VAL A 65 2.82 -12.66 -1.76
N ALA A 66 1.65 -12.58 -1.15
CA ALA A 66 1.34 -13.28 0.10
C ALA A 66 0.16 -14.23 -0.09
N PHE A 67 0.26 -15.43 0.46
CA PHE A 67 -0.77 -16.47 0.39
C PHE A 67 -1.35 -16.76 1.79
N PRO A 68 -2.61 -17.23 1.89
CA PRO A 68 -3.23 -17.60 3.17
C PRO A 68 -2.44 -18.67 3.95
N SER A 69 -1.69 -19.53 3.24
CA SER A 69 -0.81 -20.53 3.86
C SER A 69 0.36 -19.93 4.67
N GLY A 70 0.54 -18.61 4.63
CA GLY A 70 1.71 -17.94 5.20
C GLY A 70 2.94 -17.95 4.28
N ARG A 71 2.88 -18.56 3.09
CA ARG A 71 3.92 -18.44 2.06
C ARG A 71 3.98 -17.00 1.57
N VAL A 72 5.18 -16.49 1.35
CA VAL A 72 5.43 -15.14 0.81
C VAL A 72 6.51 -15.20 -0.26
N LEU A 73 6.26 -14.55 -1.40
CA LEU A 73 7.28 -14.33 -2.42
C LEU A 73 7.75 -12.88 -2.33
N VAL A 74 9.06 -12.65 -2.19
CA VAL A 74 9.66 -11.34 -2.01
C VAL A 74 10.57 -11.01 -3.18
N GLY A 75 10.11 -10.15 -4.09
CA GLY A 75 10.85 -9.66 -5.27
C GLY A 75 11.42 -8.25 -5.13
N ASN A 76 11.76 -7.83 -3.91
CA ASN A 76 12.27 -6.50 -3.65
C ASN A 76 13.70 -6.32 -4.20
N THR A 77 13.94 -5.22 -4.91
CA THR A 77 15.25 -4.93 -5.52
C THR A 77 15.48 -3.44 -5.72
N VAL A 78 16.71 -3.09 -6.08
CA VAL A 78 17.08 -1.77 -6.64
C VAL A 78 17.59 -2.01 -8.05
N ALA A 79 16.98 -1.38 -9.04
CA ALA A 79 17.28 -1.67 -10.44
C ALA A 79 17.28 -0.39 -11.29
N GLY A 80 17.76 -0.48 -12.54
CA GLY A 80 17.72 0.62 -13.48
C GLY A 80 16.29 1.10 -13.75
N ALA A 81 16.12 2.43 -13.77
CA ALA A 81 14.82 3.05 -14.05
C ALA A 81 14.37 2.80 -15.50
N HIS A 82 13.08 2.58 -15.68
CA HIS A 82 12.49 2.61 -17.02
C HIS A 82 12.36 4.04 -17.55
N PRO A 83 12.33 4.25 -18.87
CA PRO A 83 11.90 5.50 -19.46
C PRO A 83 10.51 5.91 -18.92
N THR A 84 10.39 7.17 -18.53
CA THR A 84 9.14 7.68 -17.94
C THR A 84 8.06 7.90 -19.01
N ARG A 85 8.50 8.18 -20.26
CA ARG A 85 7.57 8.43 -21.37
C ARG A 85 7.13 7.13 -22.03
N ASP A 86 5.85 7.09 -22.36
CA ASP A 86 5.26 6.03 -23.17
C ASP A 86 5.53 6.25 -24.69
N GLU A 87 4.93 5.40 -25.53
CA GLU A 87 5.06 5.49 -26.99
C GLU A 87 4.46 6.75 -27.59
N GLN A 88 3.52 7.39 -26.90
CA GLN A 88 2.90 8.66 -27.29
C GLN A 88 3.72 9.87 -26.80
N GLY A 89 4.77 9.64 -26.03
CA GLY A 89 5.62 10.68 -25.47
C GLY A 89 5.10 11.29 -24.17
N GLU A 90 4.04 10.72 -23.56
CA GLU A 90 3.49 11.18 -22.29
C GLU A 90 4.18 10.53 -21.10
N PRO A 91 4.40 11.25 -19.99
CA PRO A 91 5.14 10.74 -18.83
C PRO A 91 4.25 9.85 -17.93
N THR A 92 3.79 8.73 -18.46
CA THR A 92 2.81 7.83 -17.86
C THR A 92 3.42 6.58 -17.23
N VAL A 93 4.75 6.37 -17.36
CA VAL A 93 5.43 5.16 -16.92
C VAL A 93 6.28 5.42 -15.67
N LEU A 94 6.09 4.61 -14.64
CA LEU A 94 7.01 4.51 -13.51
C LEU A 94 7.44 3.05 -13.37
N GLY A 95 8.72 2.78 -13.59
CA GLY A 95 9.23 1.41 -13.56
C GLY A 95 10.70 1.34 -13.16
N GLY A 96 11.11 0.13 -12.81
CA GLY A 96 12.50 -0.21 -12.53
C GLY A 96 12.70 -1.72 -12.60
N GLY A 97 13.74 -2.17 -13.32
CA GLY A 97 14.03 -3.58 -13.49
C GLY A 97 12.80 -4.41 -13.89
N PRO A 98 12.37 -5.35 -13.03
CA PRO A 98 11.27 -6.26 -13.35
C PRO A 98 9.86 -5.65 -13.26
N LEU A 99 9.69 -4.47 -12.63
CA LEU A 99 8.38 -3.88 -12.37
C LEU A 99 8.11 -2.66 -13.26
N ARG A 100 6.95 -2.65 -13.90
CA ARG A 100 6.42 -1.52 -14.65
C ARG A 100 5.00 -1.21 -14.22
N LEU A 101 4.78 0.02 -13.86
CA LEU A 101 3.46 0.62 -13.63
C LEU A 101 3.21 1.64 -14.73
N GLN A 102 2.01 1.67 -15.28
CA GLN A 102 1.65 2.63 -16.31
C GLN A 102 0.24 3.17 -16.13
N CYS A 103 0.10 4.49 -16.16
CA CYS A 103 -1.18 5.17 -16.30
C CYS A 103 -1.62 5.07 -17.77
N LEU A 104 -2.62 4.25 -18.06
CA LEU A 104 -3.17 4.08 -19.41
C LEU A 104 -4.21 5.17 -19.75
N GLU A 105 -4.98 5.57 -18.74
CA GLU A 105 -5.98 6.63 -18.83
C GLU A 105 -6.08 7.30 -17.44
N PRO A 106 -5.77 8.60 -17.33
CA PRO A 106 -5.76 9.30 -16.06
C PRO A 106 -7.04 9.11 -15.25
N PHE A 107 -6.91 8.74 -13.98
CA PHE A 107 -7.96 8.45 -13.02
C PHE A 107 -8.92 7.31 -13.40
N ARG A 108 -8.67 6.60 -14.49
CA ARG A 108 -9.54 5.53 -14.98
C ARG A 108 -8.86 4.19 -15.12
N ARG A 109 -7.68 4.12 -15.75
CA ARG A 109 -7.06 2.83 -16.08
C ARG A 109 -5.55 2.87 -15.87
N TRP A 110 -5.07 1.80 -15.27
CA TRP A 110 -3.64 1.54 -15.08
C TRP A 110 -3.30 0.11 -15.47
N SER A 111 -2.03 -0.13 -15.73
CA SER A 111 -1.48 -1.48 -15.82
C SER A 111 -0.33 -1.67 -14.85
N LEU A 112 -0.20 -2.91 -14.40
CA LEU A 112 0.92 -3.43 -13.62
C LEU A 112 1.48 -4.63 -14.34
N SER A 113 2.80 -4.68 -14.56
CA SER A 113 3.50 -5.87 -15.01
C SER A 113 4.77 -6.08 -14.18
N PHE A 114 5.00 -7.31 -13.77
CA PHE A 114 6.21 -7.75 -13.10
C PHE A 114 6.67 -9.06 -13.71
N HIS A 115 7.97 -9.15 -14.02
CA HIS A 115 8.60 -10.38 -14.45
C HIS A 115 10.02 -10.44 -13.90
N GLY A 116 10.22 -11.28 -12.90
CA GLY A 116 11.54 -11.42 -12.28
C GLY A 116 11.59 -12.39 -11.11
N PRO A 117 12.77 -12.59 -10.56
CA PRO A 117 12.96 -13.50 -9.44
C PRO A 117 12.38 -12.94 -8.14
N ALA A 118 11.83 -13.83 -7.33
CA ALA A 118 11.44 -13.57 -5.96
C ALA A 118 11.98 -14.66 -5.04
N VAL A 119 12.28 -14.31 -3.81
CA VAL A 119 12.63 -15.28 -2.77
C VAL A 119 11.35 -15.91 -2.23
N ASP A 120 11.25 -17.22 -2.26
CA ASP A 120 10.15 -18.00 -1.69
C ASP A 120 10.44 -18.21 -0.20
N THR A 121 9.68 -17.57 0.66
CA THR A 121 9.82 -17.58 2.11
C THR A 121 8.45 -17.71 2.79
N ASN A 122 8.40 -17.50 4.09
CA ASN A 122 7.15 -17.53 4.84
C ASN A 122 7.13 -16.45 5.94
N VAL A 123 5.93 -16.19 6.46
CA VAL A 123 5.71 -15.18 7.51
C VAL A 123 6.50 -15.49 8.79
N ALA A 124 6.66 -16.76 9.16
CA ALA A 124 7.38 -17.14 10.40
C ALA A 124 8.86 -16.76 10.29
N ASP A 125 9.50 -17.00 9.15
CA ASP A 125 10.88 -16.61 8.86
C ASP A 125 11.01 -15.08 8.84
N GLN A 126 10.07 -14.37 8.23
CA GLN A 126 10.06 -12.90 8.24
C GLN A 126 9.97 -12.34 9.66
N VAL A 127 9.10 -12.90 10.50
CA VAL A 127 8.97 -12.53 11.93
C VAL A 127 10.26 -12.84 12.71
N ALA A 128 10.96 -13.92 12.37
CA ALA A 128 12.26 -14.25 12.96
C ALA A 128 13.40 -13.34 12.48
N GLY A 129 13.15 -12.45 11.52
CA GLY A 129 14.15 -11.55 10.92
C GLY A 129 14.92 -12.15 9.74
N HIS A 130 14.52 -13.32 9.26
CA HIS A 130 15.09 -13.99 8.11
C HIS A 130 14.39 -13.53 6.80
N VAL A 131 14.59 -12.28 6.41
CA VAL A 131 13.75 -11.58 5.42
C VAL A 131 13.92 -12.09 3.98
N ALA A 132 15.00 -12.79 3.66
CA ALA A 132 15.31 -13.18 2.28
C ALA A 132 16.12 -14.48 2.21
N THR A 133 15.78 -15.47 3.01
CA THR A 133 16.44 -16.78 3.03
C THR A 133 15.51 -17.85 2.50
N GLY A 134 15.59 -18.12 1.21
CA GLY A 134 14.78 -19.15 0.57
C GLY A 134 15.22 -19.37 -0.87
N PRO A 135 14.66 -20.36 -1.57
CA PRO A 135 14.90 -20.53 -2.98
C PRO A 135 14.37 -19.34 -3.78
N HIS A 136 15.00 -19.10 -4.94
CA HIS A 136 14.46 -18.13 -5.89
C HIS A 136 13.48 -18.85 -6.82
N VAL A 137 12.37 -18.18 -7.07
CA VAL A 137 11.37 -18.59 -8.07
C VAL A 137 11.09 -17.41 -8.99
N ASP A 138 10.85 -17.69 -10.26
CA ASP A 138 10.42 -16.65 -11.19
C ASP A 138 8.94 -16.35 -10.97
N VAL A 139 8.62 -15.07 -10.92
CA VAL A 139 7.25 -14.57 -10.74
C VAL A 139 6.87 -13.72 -11.94
N GLU A 140 5.74 -14.01 -12.52
CA GLU A 140 5.11 -13.20 -13.56
C GLU A 140 3.75 -12.73 -13.11
N ILE A 141 3.51 -11.44 -13.20
CA ILE A 141 2.23 -10.81 -12.89
C ILE A 141 1.90 -9.82 -13.97
N TYR A 142 0.68 -9.90 -14.47
CA TYR A 142 0.07 -8.86 -15.27
C TYR A 142 -1.30 -8.53 -14.73
N ALA A 143 -1.61 -7.24 -14.57
CA ALA A 143 -2.93 -6.78 -14.16
C ALA A 143 -3.32 -5.48 -14.86
N GLU A 144 -4.57 -5.42 -15.32
CA GLU A 144 -5.24 -4.18 -15.68
C GLU A 144 -6.11 -3.74 -14.51
N LEU A 145 -5.95 -2.47 -14.13
CA LEU A 145 -6.68 -1.83 -13.04
C LEU A 145 -7.67 -0.84 -13.61
N THR A 146 -8.91 -0.91 -13.16
CA THR A 146 -9.98 0.04 -13.49
C THR A 146 -10.40 0.76 -12.22
N MET A 147 -10.25 2.07 -12.18
CA MET A 147 -10.62 2.88 -11.01
C MET A 147 -12.13 2.85 -10.81
N VAL A 148 -12.57 2.69 -9.57
CA VAL A 148 -14.01 2.55 -9.22
C VAL A 148 -14.48 3.58 -8.19
N VAL A 149 -13.53 4.29 -7.56
CA VAL A 149 -13.80 5.33 -6.56
C VAL A 149 -13.04 6.59 -6.96
N PRO A 150 -13.57 7.81 -6.78
CA PRO A 150 -12.81 9.04 -6.98
C PRO A 150 -11.53 9.08 -6.13
N PRO A 151 -10.48 9.82 -6.55
CA PRO A 151 -9.26 9.90 -5.77
C PRO A 151 -9.49 10.60 -4.43
N TRP A 152 -9.00 10.02 -3.35
CA TRP A 152 -8.88 10.67 -2.07
C TRP A 152 -7.55 11.43 -2.02
N VAL A 153 -7.64 12.76 -1.87
CA VAL A 153 -6.49 13.67 -1.93
C VAL A 153 -6.13 14.12 -0.51
N GLU A 154 -4.92 13.81 -0.07
CA GLU A 154 -4.39 14.26 1.23
C GLU A 154 -3.69 15.63 1.18
N SER A 155 -3.76 16.36 0.05
CA SER A 155 -3.02 17.62 -0.14
C SER A 155 -3.40 18.74 0.83
N ASP A 156 -4.59 18.66 1.40
CA ASP A 156 -5.15 19.70 2.28
C ASP A 156 -5.04 19.36 3.77
N GLY A 157 -4.14 18.43 4.11
CA GLY A 157 -3.84 18.13 5.50
C GLY A 157 -3.51 19.37 6.30
N SER A 158 -3.94 19.40 7.57
CA SER A 158 -3.60 20.49 8.50
C SER A 158 -2.10 20.78 8.49
N ALA A 159 -1.70 22.00 8.84
CA ALA A 159 -0.28 22.37 8.94
C ALA A 159 0.51 21.40 9.84
N GLU A 160 -0.15 20.72 10.77
CA GLU A 160 0.41 19.71 11.67
C GLU A 160 0.71 18.39 10.93
N GLN A 161 -0.17 17.93 10.04
CA GLN A 161 0.07 16.74 9.22
C GLN A 161 1.27 16.94 8.29
N LYS A 162 1.37 18.12 7.66
CA LYS A 162 2.51 18.47 6.80
C LYS A 162 3.84 18.51 7.56
N LYS A 163 3.81 18.73 8.87
CA LYS A 163 5.00 18.72 9.73
C LYS A 163 5.42 17.31 10.14
N THR A 164 4.51 16.32 10.09
CA THR A 164 4.77 15.00 10.66
C THR A 164 5.31 13.99 9.67
N ILE A 165 4.88 13.95 8.40
CA ILE A 165 5.22 12.82 7.52
C ILE A 165 5.48 13.18 6.06
N ASP A 166 4.62 13.95 5.39
CA ASP A 166 4.75 14.23 3.96
C ASP A 166 4.48 15.69 3.61
N ALA A 167 5.42 16.31 2.89
CA ALA A 167 5.19 17.58 2.21
C ALA A 167 5.19 17.31 0.69
N GLY A 168 4.03 17.46 0.06
CA GLY A 168 3.91 17.28 -1.38
C GLY A 168 2.56 16.72 -1.81
N HIS A 169 2.51 16.31 -3.06
CA HIS A 169 1.31 15.74 -3.64
C HIS A 169 1.14 14.27 -3.25
N ARG A 170 -0.05 13.92 -2.81
CA ARG A 170 -0.48 12.54 -2.57
C ARG A 170 -1.94 12.38 -2.91
N HIS A 171 -2.28 11.32 -3.62
CA HIS A 171 -3.65 10.84 -3.72
C HIS A 171 -3.70 9.32 -3.74
N GLU A 172 -4.82 8.80 -3.29
CA GLU A 172 -5.14 7.38 -3.23
C GLU A 172 -6.41 7.12 -4.04
N GLN A 173 -6.49 5.98 -4.70
CA GLN A 173 -7.67 5.62 -5.48
C GLN A 173 -7.89 4.12 -5.45
N LEU A 174 -9.14 3.72 -5.21
CA LEU A 174 -9.52 2.31 -5.20
C LEU A 174 -9.89 1.85 -6.62
N PHE A 175 -9.59 0.59 -6.89
CA PHE A 175 -9.79 -0.02 -8.20
C PHE A 175 -10.31 -1.45 -8.11
N SER A 176 -10.94 -1.91 -9.19
CA SER A 176 -11.07 -3.33 -9.54
C SER A 176 -9.97 -3.71 -10.52
N ALA A 177 -9.58 -4.98 -10.54
CA ALA A 177 -8.54 -5.48 -11.44
C ALA A 177 -8.88 -6.85 -11.99
N ARG A 178 -8.25 -7.19 -13.11
CA ARG A 178 -8.18 -8.53 -13.69
C ARG A 178 -6.77 -8.79 -14.18
N GLY A 179 -6.34 -10.04 -14.11
CA GLY A 179 -4.99 -10.36 -14.51
C GLY A 179 -4.62 -11.81 -14.32
N THR A 180 -3.31 -12.05 -14.41
CA THR A 180 -2.68 -13.37 -14.25
C THR A 180 -1.51 -13.28 -13.27
N LEU A 181 -1.35 -14.32 -12.46
CA LEU A 181 -0.19 -14.53 -11.59
C LEU A 181 0.37 -15.93 -11.88
N ARG A 182 1.68 -16.02 -12.14
CA ARG A 182 2.42 -17.28 -12.20
C ARG A 182 3.63 -17.21 -11.27
N ALA A 183 3.86 -18.26 -10.51
CA ALA A 183 5.01 -18.38 -9.61
C ALA A 183 5.74 -19.71 -9.88
N GLY A 184 6.97 -19.64 -10.39
CA GLY A 184 7.75 -20.79 -10.79
C GLY A 184 7.05 -21.62 -11.86
N ASP A 185 7.02 -22.94 -11.62
CA ASP A 185 6.40 -23.90 -12.53
C ASP A 185 4.89 -24.11 -12.27
N ASP A 186 4.31 -23.36 -11.33
CA ASP A 186 2.89 -23.44 -11.01
C ASP A 186 2.03 -22.99 -12.21
N ALA A 187 0.82 -23.58 -12.32
CA ALA A 187 -0.14 -23.14 -13.33
C ALA A 187 -0.54 -21.68 -13.09
N PRO A 188 -0.67 -20.86 -14.15
CA PRO A 188 -1.10 -19.48 -14.01
C PRO A 188 -2.46 -19.38 -13.33
N ILE A 189 -2.58 -18.43 -12.41
CA ILE A 189 -3.82 -18.09 -11.73
C ILE A 189 -4.44 -16.89 -12.46
N GLU A 190 -5.52 -17.11 -13.18
CA GLU A 190 -6.41 -16.05 -13.64
C GLU A 190 -7.17 -15.49 -12.43
N PHE A 191 -7.29 -14.16 -12.33
CA PHE A 191 -7.95 -13.54 -11.17
C PHE A 191 -8.78 -12.30 -11.54
N THR A 192 -9.79 -12.07 -10.73
CA THR A 192 -10.37 -10.76 -10.48
C THR A 192 -9.98 -10.31 -9.08
N ALA A 193 -9.83 -9.03 -8.89
CA ALA A 193 -9.31 -8.48 -7.66
C ALA A 193 -9.83 -7.05 -7.43
N SER A 194 -9.68 -6.59 -6.22
CA SER A 194 -9.82 -5.18 -5.86
C SER A 194 -8.58 -4.69 -5.14
N GLY A 195 -8.42 -3.38 -5.03
CA GLY A 195 -7.24 -2.84 -4.37
C GLY A 195 -7.21 -1.34 -4.26
N LEU A 196 -6.06 -0.88 -3.76
CA LEU A 196 -5.73 0.53 -3.59
C LEU A 196 -4.45 0.83 -4.35
N ARG A 197 -4.43 1.93 -5.09
CA ARG A 197 -3.19 2.55 -5.56
C ARG A 197 -2.95 3.88 -4.87
N ILE A 198 -1.68 4.21 -4.68
CA ILE A 198 -1.25 5.53 -4.24
C ILE A 198 -0.24 6.08 -5.23
N TYR A 199 -0.36 7.36 -5.56
CA TYR A 199 0.67 8.14 -6.21
C TYR A 199 1.06 9.32 -5.33
N ARG A 200 2.35 9.57 -5.23
CA ARG A 200 2.88 10.71 -4.46
C ARG A 200 4.21 11.20 -4.99
N HIS A 201 4.45 12.47 -4.82
CA HIS A 201 5.78 13.07 -4.95
C HIS A 201 5.94 14.23 -3.96
N GLY A 202 7.13 14.37 -3.39
CA GLY A 202 7.44 15.38 -2.39
C GLY A 202 8.56 14.94 -1.45
N VAL A 203 8.81 15.74 -0.43
CA VAL A 203 9.78 15.43 0.63
C VAL A 203 9.06 14.75 1.78
N ARG A 204 9.57 13.60 2.20
CA ARG A 204 9.02 12.84 3.32
C ARG A 204 9.96 12.93 4.53
N VAL A 205 9.38 13.23 5.69
CA VAL A 205 10.11 13.32 6.96
C VAL A 205 9.58 12.24 7.89
N MET A 206 10.42 11.24 8.21
CA MET A 206 10.03 10.08 9.00
C MET A 206 10.55 10.12 10.44
N THR A 207 11.20 11.20 10.86
CA THR A 207 11.85 11.31 12.18
C THR A 207 10.89 11.16 13.36
N ARG A 208 9.60 11.44 13.15
CA ARG A 208 8.55 11.34 14.18
C ARG A 208 7.58 10.19 13.93
N PHE A 209 7.86 9.32 12.98
CA PHE A 209 6.99 8.21 12.67
C PHE A 209 6.96 7.20 13.82
N GLN A 210 5.80 7.02 14.44
CA GLN A 210 5.58 6.11 15.57
C GLN A 210 4.81 4.85 15.18
N GLY A 211 4.49 4.71 13.90
CA GLY A 211 3.64 3.66 13.37
C GLY A 211 2.42 4.23 12.66
N HIS A 212 1.61 3.35 12.12
CA HIS A 212 0.35 3.70 11.48
C HIS A 212 -0.56 2.47 11.39
N THR A 213 -1.83 2.74 11.07
CA THR A 213 -2.74 1.75 10.50
C THR A 213 -3.41 2.36 9.28
N TRP A 214 -3.51 1.57 8.21
CA TRP A 214 -4.04 1.97 6.93
C TRP A 214 -4.81 0.80 6.33
N GLN A 215 -6.09 1.01 6.04
CA GLN A 215 -6.98 -0.03 5.53
C GLN A 215 -7.90 0.53 4.46
N ALA A 216 -8.23 -0.29 3.47
CA ALA A 216 -9.17 0.07 2.42
C ALA A 216 -9.76 -1.17 1.77
N ALA A 217 -11.03 -1.07 1.34
CA ALA A 217 -11.71 -2.12 0.58
C ALA A 217 -12.81 -1.54 -0.32
N VAL A 218 -13.13 -2.28 -1.38
CA VAL A 218 -14.30 -2.07 -2.25
C VAL A 218 -15.23 -3.27 -2.09
N PHE A 219 -16.51 -3.02 -1.87
CA PHE A 219 -17.54 -4.04 -1.70
C PHE A 219 -18.31 -4.33 -3.00
N PRO A 220 -18.97 -5.48 -3.12
CA PRO A 220 -19.71 -5.85 -4.33
C PRO A 220 -20.81 -4.85 -4.73
N SER A 221 -21.41 -4.14 -3.77
CA SER A 221 -22.37 -3.05 -4.03
C SER A 221 -21.75 -1.81 -4.69
N GLY A 222 -20.42 -1.72 -4.78
CA GLY A 222 -19.68 -0.52 -5.16
C GLY A 222 -19.38 0.41 -4.00
N ARG A 223 -19.91 0.15 -2.78
CA ARG A 223 -19.47 0.89 -1.59
C ARG A 223 -18.01 0.64 -1.31
N ALA A 224 -17.38 1.61 -0.67
CA ALA A 224 -15.96 1.48 -0.32
C ALA A 224 -15.61 2.31 0.92
N PHE A 225 -14.50 2.00 1.52
CA PHE A 225 -13.86 2.83 2.53
C PHE A 225 -12.34 2.87 2.33
N GLY A 226 -11.73 3.92 2.86
CA GLY A 226 -10.29 3.99 3.07
C GLY A 226 -10.02 4.87 4.27
N TYR A 227 -9.02 4.50 5.09
CA TYR A 227 -8.56 5.36 6.15
C TYR A 227 -7.08 5.14 6.46
N THR A 228 -6.43 6.16 6.96
CA THR A 228 -5.10 6.10 7.56
C THR A 228 -5.13 6.77 8.93
N ALA A 229 -4.39 6.21 9.87
CA ALA A 229 -4.24 6.78 11.21
C ALA A 229 -2.82 6.62 11.71
N PHE A 230 -2.36 7.63 12.45
CA PHE A 230 -1.05 7.68 13.08
C PHE A 230 -1.25 7.89 14.58
N PRO A 231 -0.57 7.12 15.45
CA PRO A 231 -0.71 7.26 16.89
C PRO A 231 -0.10 8.57 17.38
N ASP A 232 -0.48 8.97 18.59
CA ASP A 232 0.16 10.08 19.28
C ASP A 232 1.66 9.84 19.45
N SER A 233 2.44 10.89 19.34
CA SER A 233 3.88 10.82 19.58
C SER A 233 4.18 10.86 21.08
N PRO A 234 5.28 10.26 21.55
CA PRO A 234 5.67 10.26 22.96
C PRO A 234 5.93 11.65 23.54
N ASP A 235 6.19 12.63 22.69
CA ASP A 235 6.38 14.05 23.07
C ASP A 235 5.05 14.80 23.24
N GLY A 236 3.91 14.10 23.17
CA GLY A 236 2.56 14.67 23.29
C GLY A 236 2.04 15.31 22.00
N THR A 237 2.76 15.22 20.89
CA THR A 237 2.22 15.63 19.60
C THR A 237 1.07 14.69 19.23
N ALA A 238 -0.11 15.26 19.03
CA ALA A 238 -1.28 14.46 18.67
C ALA A 238 -1.07 13.75 17.33
N GLY A 239 -1.44 12.50 17.31
CA GLY A 239 -1.59 11.73 16.09
C GLY A 239 -2.73 12.27 15.23
N TYR A 240 -2.90 11.69 14.07
CA TYR A 240 -4.07 12.04 13.28
C TYR A 240 -4.72 10.79 12.67
N ALA A 241 -6.02 10.91 12.38
CA ALA A 241 -6.78 9.86 11.74
C ALA A 241 -7.76 10.45 10.73
N ARG A 242 -7.74 9.99 9.50
CA ARG A 242 -8.58 10.44 8.41
C ARG A 242 -8.94 9.30 7.49
N GLY A 243 -10.08 9.43 6.84
CA GLY A 243 -10.54 8.49 5.86
C GLY A 243 -11.74 9.00 5.09
N PHE A 244 -12.34 8.11 4.39
CA PHE A 244 -13.57 8.33 3.64
C PHE A 244 -14.47 7.10 3.68
N VAL A 245 -15.74 7.35 3.44
CA VAL A 245 -16.76 6.38 3.06
C VAL A 245 -17.25 6.76 1.66
N PHE A 246 -17.35 5.80 0.78
CA PHE A 246 -17.96 5.95 -0.54
C PHE A 246 -19.22 5.10 -0.60
N ASP A 247 -20.36 5.69 -0.91
CA ASP A 247 -21.66 5.00 -0.89
C ASP A 247 -22.02 4.30 -2.21
N GLY A 248 -21.15 4.43 -3.23
CA GLY A 248 -21.35 3.98 -4.61
C GLY A 248 -21.56 5.13 -5.60
N GLU A 249 -21.80 6.33 -5.11
CA GLU A 249 -22.02 7.55 -5.92
C GLU A 249 -21.16 8.72 -5.46
N SER A 250 -21.04 8.93 -4.15
CA SER A 250 -20.37 10.07 -3.52
C SER A 250 -19.39 9.65 -2.45
N MET A 251 -18.30 10.41 -2.33
CA MET A 251 -17.29 10.22 -1.29
C MET A 251 -17.53 11.19 -0.14
N TYR A 252 -17.59 10.67 1.08
CA TYR A 252 -17.82 11.41 2.30
C TYR A 252 -16.59 11.32 3.20
N PRO A 253 -16.01 12.45 3.65
CA PRO A 253 -14.96 12.44 4.64
C PRO A 253 -15.39 11.67 5.89
N ALA A 254 -14.48 10.85 6.42
CA ALA A 254 -14.73 10.04 7.59
C ALA A 254 -13.56 10.09 8.57
N THR A 255 -13.85 9.92 9.86
CA THR A 255 -12.86 9.85 10.92
C THR A 255 -12.90 8.47 11.56
N PRO A 256 -11.79 7.72 11.61
CA PRO A 256 -11.68 6.52 12.41
C PRO A 256 -11.79 6.88 13.89
N VAL A 257 -12.66 6.20 14.63
CA VAL A 257 -12.90 6.42 16.07
C VAL A 257 -12.51 5.24 16.94
N GLU A 258 -12.51 4.03 16.40
CA GLU A 258 -11.95 2.82 17.00
C GLU A 258 -10.91 2.28 16.03
N ILE A 259 -9.65 2.27 16.44
CA ILE A 259 -8.52 2.00 15.55
C ILE A 259 -7.80 0.74 16.03
N PRO A 260 -7.68 -0.31 15.17
CA PRO A 260 -7.03 -1.57 15.52
C PRO A 260 -5.50 -1.45 15.40
N TRP A 261 -4.86 -0.81 16.37
CA TRP A 261 -3.40 -0.73 16.41
C TRP A 261 -2.77 -2.12 16.46
N LEU A 262 -1.59 -2.27 15.85
CA LEU A 262 -0.86 -3.56 15.79
C LEU A 262 -0.18 -3.91 17.12
N THR A 263 -0.94 -4.02 18.18
CA THR A 263 -0.41 -4.42 19.51
C THR A 263 -0.18 -5.93 19.62
N THR A 264 -0.90 -6.71 18.82
CA THR A 264 -0.71 -8.15 18.69
C THR A 264 -0.70 -8.53 17.23
N PHE A 265 0.35 -9.20 16.80
CA PHE A 265 0.45 -9.71 15.43
C PHE A 265 -0.08 -11.15 15.37
N GLN A 266 -1.08 -11.34 14.54
CA GLN A 266 -1.62 -12.63 14.16
C GLN A 266 -1.71 -12.66 12.63
N PRO A 267 -0.96 -13.55 11.97
CA PRO A 267 -0.84 -13.52 10.50
C PRO A 267 -2.14 -13.84 9.77
N GLU A 268 -2.98 -14.68 10.35
CA GLU A 268 -4.29 -15.08 9.83
C GLU A 268 -5.31 -15.05 10.98
N GLY A 269 -6.55 -14.62 10.68
CA GLY A 269 -7.66 -14.53 11.65
C GLY A 269 -7.52 -13.40 12.68
N GLY A 270 -6.44 -12.62 12.64
CA GLY A 270 -6.21 -11.49 13.54
C GLY A 270 -7.28 -10.42 13.39
N ASP A 271 -7.76 -9.90 14.52
CA ASP A 271 -8.76 -8.83 14.52
C ASP A 271 -8.17 -7.52 14.01
N ALA A 272 -8.89 -6.91 13.08
CA ALA A 272 -8.56 -5.63 12.48
C ALA A 272 -9.81 -4.75 12.27
N GLY A 273 -10.91 -5.08 12.95
CA GLY A 273 -12.16 -4.33 12.91
C GLY A 273 -12.02 -2.91 13.42
N PHE A 274 -12.81 -2.01 12.90
CA PHE A 274 -12.74 -0.57 13.20
C PHE A 274 -14.12 0.09 13.06
N THR A 275 -14.21 1.33 13.49
CA THR A 275 -15.39 2.17 13.34
C THR A 275 -15.03 3.49 12.66
N LEU A 276 -15.77 3.85 11.62
CA LEU A 276 -15.69 5.15 10.94
C LEU A 276 -16.90 6.01 11.29
N ARG A 277 -16.70 7.32 11.44
CA ARG A 277 -17.77 8.31 11.58
C ARG A 277 -17.71 9.28 10.40
N SER A 278 -18.82 9.41 9.68
CA SER A 278 -19.01 10.36 8.58
C SER A 278 -20.35 11.10 8.75
N GLU A 279 -20.70 11.97 7.82
CA GLU A 279 -22.03 12.59 7.81
C GLU A 279 -23.16 11.59 7.55
N LEU A 280 -22.87 10.43 6.95
CA LEU A 280 -23.83 9.34 6.78
C LEU A 280 -24.09 8.57 8.08
N GLY A 281 -23.35 8.84 9.14
CA GLY A 281 -23.48 8.18 10.43
C GLY A 281 -22.21 7.45 10.89
N THR A 282 -22.42 6.44 11.72
CA THR A 282 -21.36 5.58 12.28
C THR A 282 -21.38 4.23 11.58
N HIS A 283 -20.23 3.83 11.03
CA HIS A 283 -20.05 2.62 10.24
C HIS A 283 -19.09 1.68 10.99
N ARG A 284 -19.62 0.56 11.47
CA ARG A 284 -18.79 -0.50 12.07
C ARG A 284 -18.43 -1.51 10.99
N VAL A 285 -17.12 -1.75 10.83
CA VAL A 285 -16.57 -2.71 9.87
C VAL A 285 -15.84 -3.79 10.64
N GLU A 286 -16.27 -5.03 10.51
CA GLU A 286 -15.52 -6.18 11.01
C GLU A 286 -14.42 -6.53 10.03
N ALA A 287 -13.26 -6.93 10.55
CA ALA A 287 -12.14 -7.33 9.71
C ALA A 287 -11.32 -8.44 10.34
N ARG A 288 -10.86 -9.38 9.50
CA ARG A 288 -9.95 -10.45 9.89
C ARG A 288 -8.81 -10.56 8.88
N THR A 289 -7.58 -10.61 9.36
CA THR A 289 -6.40 -10.81 8.50
C THR A 289 -6.49 -12.13 7.76
N THR A 290 -6.10 -12.15 6.48
CA THR A 290 -6.15 -13.36 5.63
C THR A 290 -4.80 -13.70 5.03
N THR A 291 -3.98 -12.70 4.74
CA THR A 291 -2.62 -12.87 4.23
C THR A 291 -1.72 -11.86 4.92
N SER A 292 -0.45 -12.21 5.06
CA SER A 292 0.53 -11.36 5.73
C SER A 292 1.88 -11.39 5.03
N CYS A 293 2.52 -10.24 4.99
CA CYS A 293 3.93 -10.05 4.70
C CYS A 293 4.48 -9.14 5.79
N VAL A 294 5.59 -9.54 6.40
CA VAL A 294 6.13 -8.84 7.56
C VAL A 294 7.54 -8.36 7.26
N THR A 295 7.81 -7.14 7.71
CA THR A 295 9.17 -6.64 7.78
C THR A 295 9.42 -6.17 9.20
N ALA A 296 10.38 -6.78 9.90
CA ALA A 296 10.66 -6.53 11.31
C ALA A 296 12.12 -6.12 11.53
N GLY A 297 12.34 -5.14 12.42
CA GLY A 297 13.65 -4.67 12.82
C GLY A 297 14.34 -3.75 11.80
N ARG A 298 15.67 -3.59 11.92
CA ARG A 298 16.45 -2.66 11.08
C ARG A 298 16.49 -3.03 9.61
N ALA A 299 16.27 -4.30 9.25
CA ALA A 299 16.15 -4.72 7.85
C ALA A 299 14.89 -4.14 7.19
N ALA A 300 13.82 -3.94 7.97
CA ALA A 300 12.63 -3.20 7.53
C ALA A 300 12.96 -1.76 7.18
N LEU A 301 13.80 -1.16 8.00
CA LEU A 301 14.25 0.21 7.80
C LEU A 301 15.26 0.32 6.66
N ALA A 302 16.08 -0.70 6.38
CA ALA A 302 17.06 -0.62 5.30
C ALA A 302 16.41 -0.52 3.92
N SER A 303 15.30 -1.22 3.67
CA SER A 303 14.51 -1.06 2.44
C SER A 303 13.75 0.26 2.41
N VAL A 304 13.30 0.75 3.56
CA VAL A 304 12.59 2.02 3.71
C VAL A 304 13.55 3.19 3.96
N ALA A 305 14.66 3.00 4.68
CA ALA A 305 15.63 4.05 5.02
C ALA A 305 16.60 4.37 3.89
N ALA A 306 16.88 3.42 3.00
CA ALA A 306 17.54 3.74 1.71
C ALA A 306 16.73 4.78 0.92
N LEU A 307 15.42 4.84 1.18
CA LEU A 307 14.43 5.68 0.51
C LEU A 307 14.08 6.96 1.30
N ASN A 308 14.43 7.05 2.59
CA ASN A 308 14.02 8.16 3.44
C ASN A 308 15.21 9.04 3.83
N SER A 309 15.06 10.34 3.68
CA SER A 309 15.95 11.34 4.26
C SER A 309 15.61 11.51 5.75
N GLY A 310 16.03 10.60 6.58
CA GLY A 310 15.80 10.62 8.02
C GLY A 310 15.37 9.22 8.50
N THR A 311 16.23 8.57 9.24
CA THR A 311 15.94 7.31 9.90
C THR A 311 14.97 7.56 11.03
N ALA A 312 13.87 6.80 11.09
CA ALA A 312 13.19 6.61 12.36
C ALA A 312 14.20 5.93 13.29
N ASP A 313 14.48 6.53 14.44
CA ASP A 313 15.43 6.00 15.45
C ASP A 313 14.96 4.69 16.10
N ARG A 314 13.87 4.09 15.59
CA ARG A 314 13.20 2.95 16.21
C ARG A 314 12.99 1.82 15.22
N ASP A 315 13.28 0.61 15.70
CA ASP A 315 12.94 -0.60 14.96
C ASP A 315 11.42 -0.77 14.90
N LEU A 316 10.89 -0.88 13.68
CA LEU A 316 9.46 -1.05 13.44
C LEU A 316 9.13 -2.51 13.10
N PHE A 317 7.95 -2.93 13.52
CA PHE A 317 7.28 -4.10 13.00
C PHE A 317 6.22 -3.62 12.00
N LEU A 318 6.45 -3.90 10.72
CA LEU A 318 5.55 -3.53 9.63
C LEU A 318 4.83 -4.79 9.14
N HIS A 319 3.51 -4.81 9.25
CA HIS A 319 2.63 -5.80 8.67
C HIS A 319 1.95 -5.20 7.45
N GLN A 320 2.11 -5.84 6.30
CA GLN A 320 1.43 -5.55 5.05
C GLN A 320 0.70 -6.83 4.62
N GLY A 321 -0.56 -6.71 4.22
CA GLY A 321 -1.33 -7.92 3.90
C GLY A 321 -2.72 -7.64 3.39
N GLY A 322 -3.54 -8.68 3.44
CA GLY A 322 -4.96 -8.66 3.15
C GLY A 322 -5.80 -8.94 4.38
N ALA A 323 -7.00 -8.41 4.37
CA ALA A 323 -8.02 -8.74 5.33
C ALA A 323 -9.36 -8.98 4.63
N ARG A 324 -10.20 -9.82 5.22
CA ARG A 324 -11.60 -9.94 4.85
C ARG A 324 -12.39 -8.99 5.73
N TYR A 325 -13.09 -8.08 5.07
CA TYR A 325 -13.94 -7.08 5.69
C TYR A 325 -15.40 -7.49 5.56
N THR A 326 -16.19 -7.20 6.62
CA THR A 326 -17.65 -7.35 6.60
C THR A 326 -18.29 -6.04 7.06
N TRP A 327 -19.17 -5.50 6.24
CA TRP A 327 -19.87 -4.25 6.49
C TRP A 327 -21.34 -4.35 6.04
N ASP A 328 -22.27 -4.24 7.01
CA ASP A 328 -23.72 -4.35 6.77
C ASP A 328 -24.12 -5.59 5.94
N GLY A 329 -23.53 -6.74 6.26
CA GLY A 329 -23.83 -8.03 5.62
C GLY A 329 -23.07 -8.30 4.31
N GLU A 330 -22.37 -7.33 3.73
CA GLU A 330 -21.48 -7.57 2.60
C GLU A 330 -20.08 -7.94 3.06
N SER A 331 -19.39 -8.74 2.26
CA SER A 331 -17.97 -9.06 2.50
C SER A 331 -17.11 -8.75 1.30
N ALA A 332 -15.90 -8.28 1.55
CA ALA A 332 -14.87 -8.02 0.55
C ALA A 332 -13.48 -8.35 1.09
N TYR A 333 -12.55 -8.65 0.21
CA TYR A 333 -11.13 -8.63 0.54
C TYR A 333 -10.57 -7.24 0.24
N GLY A 334 -9.59 -6.81 1.05
CA GLY A 334 -8.97 -5.51 0.85
C GLY A 334 -7.64 -5.39 1.58
N MET A 335 -7.01 -4.24 1.44
CA MET A 335 -5.69 -4.01 2.00
C MET A 335 -5.71 -3.73 3.51
N ILE A 336 -4.68 -4.21 4.18
CA ILE A 336 -4.30 -3.81 5.53
C ILE A 336 -2.79 -3.55 5.58
N GLU A 337 -2.42 -2.40 6.11
CA GLU A 337 -1.04 -2.08 6.46
C GLU A 337 -1.02 -1.49 7.87
N ARG A 338 -0.22 -2.06 8.76
CA ARG A 338 -0.07 -1.61 10.15
C ARG A 338 1.38 -1.64 10.57
N ALA A 339 1.81 -0.65 11.32
CA ALA A 339 3.14 -0.63 11.90
C ALA A 339 3.11 -0.04 13.30
N LEU A 340 3.94 -0.60 14.18
CA LEU A 340 4.29 -0.04 15.49
C LEU A 340 5.78 -0.33 15.78
N PRO A 341 6.39 0.38 16.77
CA PRO A 341 7.68 -0.02 17.30
C PRO A 341 7.68 -1.49 17.73
N ILE A 342 8.73 -2.24 17.35
CA ILE A 342 8.76 -3.70 17.56
C ILE A 342 8.54 -4.11 19.03
N GLY A 343 9.02 -3.31 19.98
CA GLY A 343 8.81 -3.54 21.42
C GLY A 343 7.36 -3.34 21.90
N GLN A 344 6.47 -2.83 21.03
CA GLN A 344 5.03 -2.66 21.33
C GLN A 344 4.17 -3.75 20.69
N VAL A 345 4.77 -4.66 19.92
CA VAL A 345 4.05 -5.71 19.20
C VAL A 345 4.29 -7.06 19.83
N THR A 346 3.24 -7.65 20.35
CA THR A 346 3.26 -9.04 20.83
C THR A 346 3.09 -9.98 19.64
N VAL A 347 4.04 -10.93 19.50
CA VAL A 347 3.94 -12.02 18.54
C VAL A 347 3.71 -13.32 19.30
N PRO A 348 2.52 -13.95 19.23
CA PRO A 348 2.25 -15.20 19.93
C PRO A 348 3.28 -16.28 19.54
N GLY A 349 3.83 -16.98 20.53
CA GLY A 349 4.82 -18.06 20.33
C GLY A 349 6.27 -17.59 20.21
N ARG A 350 6.55 -16.29 20.16
CA ARG A 350 7.90 -15.76 20.29
C ARG A 350 8.19 -15.53 21.77
N ALA A 351 9.16 -16.27 22.33
CA ALA A 351 9.69 -15.97 23.67
C ALA A 351 10.24 -14.54 23.66
N GLY A 352 9.86 -13.73 24.66
CA GLY A 352 10.21 -12.31 24.72
C GLY A 352 11.71 -12.11 24.51
N ALA A 353 12.01 -11.12 23.67
CA ALA A 353 13.36 -10.59 23.51
C ALA A 353 13.61 -9.52 24.58
#